data_4d51dcc7667afd72276f854587f66c92
#
_entry.id   4d51dcc7667afd72276f854587f66c92
#
_cell.length_a   1.000
_cell.length_b   1.000
_cell.length_c   1.000
_cell.angle_alpha   90.00
_cell.angle_beta   90.00
_cell.angle_gamma   90.00
#
_symmetry.space_group_name_H-M   'P 1'
#
loop_
_entity.id
_entity.type
_entity.pdbx_description
1 polymer ?
#
loop_
_entity_poly.entity_id
_entity_poly.type
_entity_poly.pdbx_seq_one_letter_code
_entity_poly.pdbx_strand_id
1 'polypeptide(L)'
;MAAGQVEAARGGLFALWGEARALGGVLLCAASFGLGYWIRYDFVEPEAMGAACERGNPWWCPLRTGFIMFTELNGFGWLALLLALGGVLALIRRSPGVARLLAVVALIAAGFGMILYNNTMAVPAAVIALLCLIRAR
;
A
#
# COMPACT_ATOMS: atom_id res chain seq x y z
N MET A 1 30.80 -27.78 18.15
CA MET A 1 30.20 -28.01 16.80
C MET A 1 28.68 -27.81 16.75
N ALA A 2 27.90 -28.22 17.76
CA ALA A 2 26.44 -28.07 17.75
C ALA A 2 25.92 -26.59 17.79
N ALA A 3 26.58 -25.71 18.49
CA ALA A 3 26.16 -24.29 18.60
C ALA A 3 26.18 -23.54 17.25
N GLY A 4 27.21 -23.76 16.42
CA GLY A 4 27.33 -23.13 15.12
C GLY A 4 26.28 -23.61 14.11
N GLN A 5 25.84 -24.84 14.19
CA GLN A 5 24.78 -25.40 13.32
C GLN A 5 23.40 -24.83 13.70
N VAL A 6 23.14 -24.63 14.98
CA VAL A 6 21.88 -24.01 15.45
C VAL A 6 21.78 -22.54 15.03
N GLU A 7 22.90 -21.82 15.06
CA GLU A 7 22.96 -20.42 14.65
C GLU A 7 22.77 -20.27 13.14
N ALA A 8 23.38 -21.13 12.33
CA ALA A 8 23.20 -21.18 10.89
C ALA A 8 21.75 -21.53 10.50
N ALA A 9 21.14 -22.51 11.17
CA ALA A 9 19.73 -22.87 10.95
C ALA A 9 18.77 -21.74 11.33
N ARG A 10 19.02 -21.01 12.42
CA ARG A 10 18.26 -19.82 12.80
C ARG A 10 18.39 -18.72 11.75
N GLY A 11 19.60 -18.44 11.27
CA GLY A 11 19.84 -17.44 10.22
C GLY A 11 19.06 -17.75 8.94
N GLY A 12 19.08 -19.03 8.50
CA GLY A 12 18.31 -19.46 7.33
C GLY A 12 16.80 -19.32 7.50
N LEU A 13 16.27 -19.70 8.65
CA LEU A 13 14.83 -19.57 8.94
C LEU A 13 14.39 -18.09 8.95
N PHE A 14 15.19 -17.21 9.54
CA PHE A 14 14.89 -15.76 9.56
C PHE A 14 14.93 -15.12 8.17
N ALA A 15 15.82 -15.58 7.29
CA ALA A 15 15.85 -15.13 5.89
C ALA A 15 14.57 -15.52 5.16
N LEU A 16 14.13 -16.78 5.28
CA LEU A 16 12.89 -17.27 4.66
C LEU A 16 11.64 -16.50 5.13
N TRP A 17 11.55 -16.16 6.42
CA TRP A 17 10.44 -15.33 6.93
C TRP A 17 10.47 -13.91 6.40
N GLY A 18 11.65 -13.33 6.18
CA GLY A 18 11.81 -12.01 5.55
C GLY A 18 11.34 -12.02 4.10
N GLU A 19 11.73 -13.03 3.34
CA GLU A 19 11.34 -13.22 1.94
C GLU A 19 9.84 -13.46 1.80
N ALA A 20 9.23 -14.29 2.64
CA ALA A 20 7.78 -14.54 2.62
C ALA A 20 6.98 -13.26 2.90
N ARG A 21 7.44 -12.41 3.82
CA ARG A 21 6.80 -11.10 4.09
C ARG A 21 6.96 -10.13 2.94
N ALA A 22 8.14 -10.08 2.31
CA ALA A 22 8.39 -9.26 1.15
C ALA A 22 7.47 -9.65 -0.01
N LEU A 23 7.39 -10.96 -0.30
CA LEU A 23 6.51 -11.50 -1.32
C LEU A 23 5.04 -11.18 -1.03
N GLY A 24 4.58 -11.39 0.20
CA GLY A 24 3.22 -11.05 0.64
C GLY A 24 2.93 -9.55 0.47
N GLY A 25 3.89 -8.68 0.81
CA GLY A 25 3.77 -7.24 0.62
C GLY A 25 3.68 -6.83 -0.86
N VAL A 26 4.50 -7.44 -1.71
CA VAL A 26 4.45 -7.19 -3.17
C VAL A 26 3.12 -7.66 -3.76
N LEU A 27 2.64 -8.84 -3.40
CA LEU A 27 1.36 -9.37 -3.86
C LEU A 27 0.19 -8.48 -3.41
N LEU A 28 0.22 -7.99 -2.18
CA LEU A 28 -0.78 -7.07 -1.65
C LEU A 28 -0.80 -5.75 -2.42
N CYS A 29 0.37 -5.18 -2.68
CA CYS A 29 0.51 -3.96 -3.47
C CYS A 29 0.01 -4.16 -4.91
N ALA A 30 0.35 -5.28 -5.54
CA ALA A 30 -0.12 -5.64 -6.88
C ALA A 30 -1.64 -5.87 -6.92
N ALA A 31 -2.22 -6.51 -5.91
CA ALA A 31 -3.66 -6.68 -5.80
C ALA A 31 -4.39 -5.34 -5.65
N SER A 32 -3.85 -4.44 -4.83
CA SER A 32 -4.39 -3.08 -4.66
C SER A 32 -4.28 -2.24 -5.94
N PHE A 33 -3.19 -2.39 -6.68
CA PHE A 33 -3.02 -1.79 -8.00
C PHE A 33 -4.08 -2.31 -8.99
N GLY A 34 -4.28 -3.63 -9.04
CA GLY A 34 -5.29 -4.25 -9.90
C GLY A 34 -6.72 -3.82 -9.56
N LEU A 35 -7.05 -3.71 -8.26
CA LEU A 35 -8.33 -3.20 -7.81
C LEU A 35 -8.51 -1.72 -8.19
N GLY A 36 -7.47 -0.92 -8.01
CA GLY A 36 -7.45 0.49 -8.42
C GLY A 36 -7.62 0.66 -9.94
N TYR A 37 -7.00 -0.22 -10.73
CA TYR A 37 -7.17 -0.28 -12.18
C TYR A 37 -8.65 -0.53 -12.53
N TRP A 38 -9.27 -1.54 -11.94
CA TRP A 38 -10.68 -1.85 -12.16
C TRP A 38 -11.60 -0.68 -11.79
N ILE A 39 -11.44 -0.10 -10.58
CA ILE A 39 -12.23 1.06 -10.14
C ILE A 39 -12.06 2.23 -11.11
N ARG A 40 -10.85 2.48 -11.56
CA ARG A 40 -10.58 3.58 -12.48
C ARG A 40 -11.32 3.42 -13.80
N TYR A 41 -11.17 2.27 -14.47
CA TYR A 41 -11.68 2.06 -15.84
C TYR A 41 -13.15 1.66 -15.89
N ASP A 42 -13.71 1.02 -14.86
CA ASP A 42 -15.12 0.60 -14.83
C ASP A 42 -16.04 1.56 -14.05
N PHE A 43 -15.50 2.39 -13.15
CA PHE A 43 -16.32 3.26 -12.32
C PHE A 43 -16.02 4.76 -12.49
N VAL A 44 -14.74 5.14 -12.64
CA VAL A 44 -14.35 6.57 -12.66
C VAL A 44 -14.37 7.15 -14.08
N GLU A 45 -13.73 6.47 -15.04
CA GLU A 45 -13.55 6.98 -16.42
C GLU A 45 -14.76 6.85 -17.34
N PRO A 46 -15.69 5.88 -17.22
CA PRO A 46 -16.79 5.75 -18.19
C PRO A 46 -17.63 7.00 -18.29
N GLU A 47 -17.80 7.53 -19.51
CA GLU A 47 -18.64 8.70 -19.78
C GLU A 47 -20.10 8.51 -19.34
N ALA A 48 -20.61 7.28 -19.45
CA ALA A 48 -21.95 6.92 -19.02
C ALA A 48 -22.16 7.17 -17.51
N MET A 49 -21.14 6.96 -16.68
CA MET A 49 -21.19 7.21 -15.25
C MET A 49 -21.19 8.72 -14.94
N GLY A 50 -20.42 9.51 -15.70
CA GLY A 50 -20.45 10.98 -15.61
C GLY A 50 -21.83 11.53 -15.98
N ALA A 51 -22.34 11.11 -17.13
CA ALA A 51 -23.66 11.51 -17.63
C ALA A 51 -24.83 11.09 -16.71
N ALA A 52 -24.71 9.98 -16.00
CA ALA A 52 -25.70 9.56 -15.00
C ALA A 52 -25.73 10.52 -13.80
N CYS A 53 -24.56 11.02 -13.36
CA CYS A 53 -24.46 12.00 -12.28
C CYS A 53 -25.09 13.35 -12.66
N GLU A 54 -24.92 13.77 -13.92
CA GLU A 54 -25.50 15.04 -14.41
C GLU A 54 -27.03 14.96 -14.54
N ARG A 55 -27.56 13.81 -14.92
CA ARG A 55 -28.99 13.63 -15.17
C ARG A 55 -29.83 13.32 -13.94
N GLY A 56 -29.31 12.56 -12.99
CA GLY A 56 -30.12 12.01 -11.90
C GLY A 56 -29.52 12.10 -10.51
N ASN A 57 -28.26 12.49 -10.38
CA ASN A 57 -27.51 12.59 -9.10
C ASN A 57 -27.71 11.37 -8.17
N PRO A 58 -27.46 10.13 -8.63
CA PRO A 58 -27.59 8.94 -7.79
C PRO A 58 -26.64 8.98 -6.59
N TRP A 59 -26.95 8.21 -5.54
CA TRP A 59 -26.26 8.24 -4.25
C TRP A 59 -24.73 8.01 -4.30
N TRP A 60 -24.24 7.36 -5.34
CA TRP A 60 -22.80 7.07 -5.53
C TRP A 60 -22.01 8.22 -6.19
N CYS A 61 -22.69 9.24 -6.72
CA CYS A 61 -22.01 10.38 -7.36
C CYS A 61 -21.12 11.18 -6.42
N PRO A 62 -21.52 11.51 -5.18
CA PRO A 62 -20.63 12.17 -4.22
C PRO A 62 -19.37 11.33 -3.91
N LEU A 63 -19.52 10.00 -3.86
CA LEU A 63 -18.41 9.09 -3.63
C LEU A 63 -17.41 9.12 -4.81
N ARG A 64 -17.91 9.06 -6.03
CA ARG A 64 -17.09 9.17 -7.25
C ARG A 64 -16.35 10.52 -7.31
N THR A 65 -17.04 11.62 -7.08
CA THR A 65 -16.44 12.96 -7.08
C THR A 65 -15.38 13.09 -5.98
N GLY A 66 -15.67 12.64 -4.78
CA GLY A 66 -14.71 12.62 -3.66
C GLY A 66 -13.45 11.80 -3.97
N PHE A 67 -13.61 10.63 -4.61
CA PHE A 67 -12.51 9.80 -5.04
C PHE A 67 -11.63 10.50 -6.08
N ILE A 68 -12.23 11.15 -7.08
CA ILE A 68 -11.52 11.92 -8.10
C ILE A 68 -10.74 13.06 -7.45
N MET A 69 -11.38 13.88 -6.61
CA MET A 69 -10.73 14.99 -5.93
C MET A 69 -9.57 14.52 -5.03
N PHE A 70 -9.76 13.43 -4.29
CA PHE A 70 -8.70 12.87 -3.45
C PHE A 70 -7.49 12.42 -4.29
N THR A 71 -7.74 11.86 -5.47
CA THR A 71 -6.70 11.45 -6.42
C THR A 71 -5.96 12.64 -7.00
N GLU A 72 -6.67 13.70 -7.41
CA GLU A 72 -6.09 14.93 -7.97
C GLU A 72 -5.17 15.64 -6.96
N LEU A 73 -5.51 15.59 -5.68
CA LEU A 73 -4.68 16.13 -4.59
C LEU A 73 -3.48 15.24 -4.22
N ASN A 74 -3.17 14.20 -5.00
CA ASN A 74 -2.18 13.19 -4.66
C ASN A 74 -2.45 12.47 -3.33
N GLY A 75 -3.71 12.36 -2.93
CA GLY A 75 -4.11 11.88 -1.61
C GLY A 75 -3.61 10.48 -1.30
N PHE A 76 -3.70 9.54 -2.25
CA PHE A 76 -3.18 8.18 -2.08
C PHE A 76 -1.65 8.14 -1.94
N GLY A 77 -0.92 8.97 -2.68
CA GLY A 77 0.53 9.08 -2.59
C GLY A 77 0.97 9.62 -1.23
N TRP A 78 0.37 10.72 -0.77
CA TRP A 78 0.64 11.30 0.55
C TRP A 78 0.25 10.36 1.68
N LEU A 79 -0.91 9.72 1.60
CA LEU A 79 -1.36 8.74 2.59
C LEU A 79 -0.36 7.58 2.69
N ALA A 80 0.06 7.02 1.57
CA ALA A 80 1.05 5.94 1.54
C ALA A 80 2.38 6.36 2.18
N LEU A 81 2.88 7.56 1.84
CA LEU A 81 4.15 8.07 2.35
C LEU A 81 4.09 8.32 3.86
N LEU A 82 3.05 8.98 4.35
CA LEU A 82 2.89 9.24 5.78
C LEU A 82 2.77 7.95 6.59
N LEU A 83 2.03 6.96 6.10
CA LEU A 83 1.92 5.65 6.74
C LEU A 83 3.24 4.89 6.73
N ALA A 84 4.00 4.94 5.63
CA ALA A 84 5.32 4.32 5.54
C ALA A 84 6.31 4.95 6.52
N LEU A 85 6.36 6.28 6.62
CA LEU A 85 7.17 7.01 7.59
C LEU A 85 6.73 6.72 9.03
N GLY A 86 5.43 6.63 9.28
CA GLY A 86 4.89 6.18 10.56
C GLY A 86 5.36 4.77 10.92
N GLY A 87 5.44 3.88 9.96
CA GLY A 87 6.02 2.54 10.13
C GLY A 87 7.49 2.57 10.55
N VAL A 88 8.30 3.42 9.92
CA VAL A 88 9.70 3.64 10.33
C VAL A 88 9.78 4.15 11.77
N LEU A 89 8.97 5.15 12.11
CA LEU A 89 8.91 5.68 13.47
C LEU A 89 8.51 4.62 14.50
N ALA A 90 7.54 3.76 14.16
CA ALA A 90 7.13 2.65 15.02
C ALA A 90 8.25 1.62 15.21
N LEU A 91 9.10 1.36 14.20
CA LEU A 91 10.30 0.53 14.35
C LEU A 91 11.31 1.16 15.30
N ILE A 92 11.56 2.47 15.18
CA ILE A 92 12.46 3.22 16.07
C ILE A 92 11.94 3.14 17.52
N ARG A 93 10.64 3.21 17.72
CA ARG A 93 9.97 3.07 19.03
C ARG A 93 9.81 1.63 19.50
N ARG A 94 10.41 0.68 18.81
CA ARG A 94 10.37 -0.77 19.13
C ARG A 94 8.96 -1.37 19.20
N SER A 95 8.05 -0.86 18.37
CA SER A 95 6.68 -1.36 18.23
C SER A 95 6.49 -2.12 16.91
N PRO A 96 6.97 -3.38 16.79
CA PRO A 96 6.96 -4.10 15.50
C PRO A 96 5.55 -4.40 15.01
N GLY A 97 4.58 -4.60 15.89
CA GLY A 97 3.17 -4.82 15.51
C GLY A 97 2.57 -3.62 14.81
N VAL A 98 2.77 -2.42 15.35
CA VAL A 98 2.31 -1.15 14.76
C VAL A 98 3.04 -0.90 13.44
N ALA A 99 4.36 -1.14 13.39
CA ALA A 99 5.13 -0.98 12.16
C ALA A 99 4.62 -1.88 11.02
N ARG A 100 4.26 -3.14 11.32
CA ARG A 100 3.65 -4.05 10.33
C ARG A 100 2.31 -3.55 9.83
N LEU A 101 1.43 -3.14 10.74
CA LEU A 101 0.11 -2.63 10.38
C LEU A 101 0.24 -1.42 9.46
N LEU A 102 1.05 -0.44 9.83
CA LEU A 102 1.27 0.76 9.04
C LEU A 102 1.91 0.45 7.69
N ALA A 103 2.87 -0.48 7.63
CA ALA A 103 3.48 -0.91 6.38
C ALA A 103 2.47 -1.59 5.44
N VAL A 104 1.60 -2.46 5.95
CA VAL A 104 0.54 -3.12 5.18
C VAL A 104 -0.42 -2.09 4.59
N VAL A 105 -0.91 -1.15 5.40
CA VAL A 105 -1.84 -0.11 4.93
C VAL A 105 -1.15 0.84 3.95
N ALA A 106 0.14 1.16 4.17
CA ALA A 106 0.93 1.95 3.23
C ALA A 106 1.07 1.27 1.85
N LEU A 107 1.28 -0.05 1.82
CA LEU A 107 1.36 -0.81 0.56
C LEU A 107 0.04 -0.83 -0.20
N ILE A 108 -1.08 -0.93 0.49
CA ILE A 108 -2.41 -0.82 -0.13
C ILE A 108 -2.60 0.57 -0.74
N ALA A 109 -2.34 1.62 0.02
CA ALA A 109 -2.44 3.00 -0.46
C ALA A 109 -1.47 3.29 -1.62
N ALA A 110 -0.26 2.74 -1.57
CA ALA A 110 0.73 2.87 -2.64
C ALA A 110 0.27 2.17 -3.94
N GLY A 111 -0.33 0.99 -3.85
CA GLY A 111 -0.89 0.28 -5.01
C GLY A 111 -1.95 1.13 -5.72
N PHE A 112 -2.89 1.72 -4.98
CA PHE A 112 -3.85 2.68 -5.53
C PHE A 112 -3.16 3.92 -6.09
N GLY A 113 -2.20 4.49 -5.38
CA GLY A 113 -1.47 5.68 -5.82
C GLY A 113 -0.74 5.48 -7.14
N MET A 114 -0.18 4.30 -7.38
CA MET A 114 0.54 4.00 -8.63
C MET A 114 -0.37 4.05 -9.86
N ILE A 115 -1.58 3.49 -9.80
CA ILE A 115 -2.51 3.49 -10.94
C ILE A 115 -3.23 4.83 -11.10
N LEU A 116 -3.31 5.63 -10.05
CA LEU A 116 -4.02 6.91 -10.04
C LEU A 116 -3.08 8.12 -10.22
N TYR A 117 -1.94 7.93 -10.90
CA TYR A 117 -0.94 8.97 -11.20
C TYR A 117 -0.27 9.65 -10.00
N ASN A 118 -0.35 9.05 -8.82
CA ASN A 118 0.32 9.54 -7.61
C ASN A 118 1.72 8.91 -7.41
N ASN A 119 2.41 8.57 -8.50
CA ASN A 119 3.63 7.76 -8.51
C ASN A 119 4.77 8.39 -7.71
N THR A 120 4.91 9.71 -7.75
CA THR A 120 6.02 10.44 -7.12
C THR A 120 6.14 10.14 -5.63
N MET A 121 5.02 9.98 -4.94
CA MET A 121 4.97 9.68 -3.50
C MET A 121 4.69 8.19 -3.24
N ALA A 122 3.89 7.53 -4.08
CA ALA A 122 3.48 6.14 -3.89
C ALA A 122 4.66 5.16 -4.06
N VAL A 123 5.54 5.37 -5.04
CA VAL A 123 6.67 4.46 -5.29
C VAL A 123 7.67 4.46 -4.12
N PRO A 124 8.22 5.60 -3.66
CA PRO A 124 9.11 5.59 -2.51
C PRO A 124 8.40 5.08 -1.24
N ALA A 125 7.12 5.39 -1.06
CA ALA A 125 6.33 4.87 0.06
C ALA A 125 6.25 3.34 0.04
N ALA A 126 6.02 2.72 -1.11
CA ALA A 126 6.00 1.26 -1.25
C ALA A 126 7.35 0.62 -0.87
N VAL A 127 8.46 1.20 -1.33
CA VAL A 127 9.81 0.71 -0.98
C VAL A 127 10.05 0.80 0.53
N ILE A 128 9.77 1.95 1.14
CA ILE A 128 9.92 2.14 2.59
C ILE A 128 9.04 1.15 3.36
N ALA A 129 7.78 0.98 2.96
CA ALA A 129 6.84 0.07 3.60
C ALA A 129 7.30 -1.40 3.51
N LEU A 130 7.82 -1.84 2.35
CA LEU A 130 8.40 -3.18 2.19
C LEU A 130 9.60 -3.39 3.12
N LEU A 131 10.50 -2.42 3.21
CA LEU A 131 11.64 -2.49 4.12
C LEU A 131 11.20 -2.55 5.59
N CYS A 132 10.17 -1.78 5.97
CA CYS A 132 9.57 -1.84 7.30
C CYS A 132 8.98 -3.23 7.58
N LEU A 133 8.27 -3.81 6.61
CA LEU A 133 7.62 -5.11 6.75
C LEU A 133 8.64 -6.24 6.96
N ILE A 134 9.77 -6.18 6.25
CA ILE A 134 10.87 -7.14 6.39
C ILE A 134 11.55 -7.00 7.76
N ARG A 135 11.77 -5.76 8.23
CA ARG A 135 12.48 -5.46 9.47
C ARG A 135 11.63 -5.56 10.74
N ALA A 136 10.32 -5.50 10.64
CA ALA A 136 9.41 -5.63 11.79
C ALA A 136 9.39 -7.08 12.31
N ARG A 137 10.29 -7.35 13.25
CA ARG A 137 10.47 -8.67 13.91
C ARG A 137 9.71 -8.75 15.23
#